data_2aa789544fea6f5272d3cd44ceeadb73
#
_entry.id   2aa789544fea6f5272d3cd44ceeadb73
#
_cell.length_a   1.000
_cell.length_b   1.000
_cell.length_c   1.000
_cell.angle_alpha   90.00
_cell.angle_beta   90.00
_cell.angle_gamma   90.00
#
_symmetry.space_group_name_H-M   'P 1'
#
loop_
_entity.id
_entity.type
_entity.pdbx_description
1 polymer ?
#
loop_
_entity_poly.entity_id
_entity_poly.type
_entity_poly.pdbx_seq_one_letter_code
_entity_poly.pdbx_strand_id
1 'polypeptide(L)'
;MMMRPFSVLTYLSLGWVGDDEFVLPYGFLDGSAPSLRTLLLERIVFPELPSLLPSTAQLVTLHLSSVSSVGYILPEVMVTYLVALPNLQQLDIVEFEPRFLHGFLHTDQSLSTRIVLPSLAFFHFKGDNNYLEDLLARIDAPMLKTFSATFCNDIVHFPQLLIFVSSVERPGPLIRVIVDLEFCRVLLKSTPSDSFEVAITPEHFVEHSLSMICRELSPLLSHVERLDLYWAPLRPGIILLPKYFKPWRHLRELLQPFITVKSLYVSKELWPQLGRSLRIWREMAREVLPELRTLFLEGSRPPGSARRSIVSFIALRQLSGRPITVQQCTALDFEPKD
;
A
#
# COMPACT_ATOMS: atom_id res chain seq x y z
N MET A 1 12.72 -11.50 -37.07
CA MET A 1 13.76 -11.42 -36.04
C MET A 1 13.98 -9.95 -35.71
N MET A 2 13.65 -9.53 -34.46
CA MET A 2 13.67 -8.11 -34.05
C MET A 2 15.08 -7.66 -33.63
N MET A 3 16.03 -7.71 -34.57
CA MET A 3 17.45 -7.36 -34.39
C MET A 3 17.79 -6.03 -35.11
N ARG A 4 16.82 -5.12 -35.20
CA ARG A 4 16.99 -3.77 -35.77
C ARG A 4 16.26 -2.78 -34.90
N PRO A 5 16.67 -1.51 -34.84
CA PRO A 5 15.99 -0.47 -34.11
C PRO A 5 14.57 -0.27 -34.65
N PHE A 6 13.61 -0.18 -33.77
CA PHE A 6 12.20 0.08 -34.09
C PHE A 6 11.85 1.53 -33.75
N SER A 7 12.21 2.46 -34.63
CA SER A 7 12.05 3.90 -34.36
C SER A 7 10.62 4.37 -34.18
N VAL A 8 9.64 3.61 -34.67
CA VAL A 8 8.20 3.92 -34.54
C VAL A 8 7.46 3.10 -33.48
N LEU A 9 8.17 2.20 -32.77
CA LEU A 9 7.56 1.36 -31.74
C LEU A 9 7.18 2.19 -30.54
N THR A 10 5.88 2.26 -30.24
CA THR A 10 5.35 3.03 -29.10
C THR A 10 4.89 2.15 -27.93
N TYR A 11 4.61 0.88 -28.20
CA TYR A 11 4.10 -0.09 -27.22
C TYR A 11 4.77 -1.44 -27.40
N LEU A 12 5.32 -1.97 -26.32
CA LEU A 12 5.90 -3.32 -26.29
C LEU A 12 5.39 -4.03 -25.03
N SER A 13 4.72 -5.15 -25.24
CA SER A 13 4.29 -6.05 -24.18
C SER A 13 4.77 -7.46 -24.49
N LEU A 14 5.56 -8.02 -23.59
CA LEU A 14 6.07 -9.36 -23.70
C LEU A 14 5.76 -10.10 -22.40
N GLY A 15 5.14 -11.27 -22.53
CA GLY A 15 4.82 -12.16 -21.42
C GLY A 15 5.18 -13.61 -21.74
N TRP A 16 5.65 -14.35 -20.73
CA TRP A 16 5.95 -15.77 -20.86
C TRP A 16 5.03 -16.59 -19.94
N VAL A 17 4.46 -17.66 -20.48
CA VAL A 17 3.46 -18.54 -19.81
C VAL A 17 4.05 -19.95 -19.57
N GLY A 18 5.36 -20.11 -19.56
CA GLY A 18 6.03 -21.39 -19.27
C GLY A 18 6.52 -21.44 -17.81
N ASP A 19 6.93 -22.64 -17.36
CA ASP A 19 7.56 -22.82 -16.05
C ASP A 19 9.06 -22.43 -16.08
N ASP A 20 9.68 -22.48 -17.26
CA ASP A 20 11.08 -22.10 -17.48
C ASP A 20 11.22 -20.58 -17.64
N GLU A 21 12.41 -20.07 -17.33
CA GLU A 21 12.77 -18.69 -17.58
C GLU A 21 12.95 -18.41 -19.07
N PHE A 22 12.31 -17.37 -19.58
CA PHE A 22 12.52 -16.94 -20.96
C PHE A 22 13.46 -15.73 -20.98
N VAL A 23 14.61 -15.93 -21.64
CA VAL A 23 15.63 -14.89 -21.81
C VAL A 23 15.55 -14.32 -23.23
N LEU A 24 15.39 -13.00 -23.36
CA LEU A 24 15.45 -12.36 -24.65
C LEU A 24 16.85 -12.45 -25.25
N PRO A 25 16.96 -12.64 -26.57
CA PRO A 25 18.26 -12.71 -27.23
C PRO A 25 19.00 -11.39 -27.17
N TYR A 26 20.32 -11.46 -27.10
CA TYR A 26 21.17 -10.28 -27.27
C TYR A 26 20.89 -9.56 -28.60
N GLY A 27 20.96 -8.24 -28.61
CA GLY A 27 20.63 -7.42 -29.77
C GLY A 27 19.11 -7.30 -30.03
N PHE A 28 18.27 -7.69 -29.09
CA PHE A 28 16.83 -7.46 -29.20
C PHE A 28 16.55 -5.94 -29.26
N LEU A 29 15.83 -5.48 -30.30
CA LEU A 29 15.61 -4.07 -30.63
C LEU A 29 16.90 -3.27 -30.93
N ASP A 30 18.04 -3.92 -31.07
CA ASP A 30 19.36 -3.28 -31.24
C ASP A 30 19.64 -2.23 -30.11
N GLY A 31 19.12 -2.50 -28.89
CA GLY A 31 19.24 -1.61 -27.74
C GLY A 31 18.60 -0.24 -27.89
N SER A 32 17.69 -0.05 -28.87
CA SER A 32 17.12 1.27 -29.15
C SER A 32 15.64 1.23 -29.57
N ALA A 33 14.81 1.98 -28.84
CA ALA A 33 13.41 2.20 -29.16
C ALA A 33 12.96 3.63 -28.74
N PRO A 34 13.41 4.68 -29.44
CA PRO A 34 13.28 6.07 -28.98
C PRO A 34 11.83 6.57 -28.87
N SER A 35 10.89 5.97 -29.60
CA SER A 35 9.47 6.33 -29.55
C SER A 35 8.67 5.50 -28.55
N LEU A 36 9.31 4.59 -27.80
CA LEU A 36 8.63 3.69 -26.89
C LEU A 36 8.01 4.48 -25.72
N ARG A 37 6.71 4.30 -25.52
CA ARG A 37 5.94 4.93 -24.44
C ARG A 37 5.51 3.94 -23.38
N THR A 38 5.32 2.67 -23.75
CA THR A 38 4.86 1.62 -22.84
C THR A 38 5.72 0.39 -23.02
N LEU A 39 6.32 -0.07 -21.91
CA LEU A 39 7.09 -1.30 -21.83
C LEU A 39 6.52 -2.17 -20.71
N LEU A 40 6.00 -3.34 -21.08
CA LEU A 40 5.47 -4.34 -20.14
C LEU A 40 6.26 -5.65 -20.33
N LEU A 41 6.93 -6.09 -19.28
CA LEU A 41 7.69 -7.34 -19.25
C LEU A 41 7.18 -8.21 -18.12
N GLU A 42 6.65 -9.39 -18.46
CA GLU A 42 6.12 -10.36 -17.50
C GLU A 42 6.83 -11.70 -17.65
N ARG A 43 7.52 -12.15 -16.60
CA ARG A 43 8.29 -13.41 -16.57
C ARG A 43 9.35 -13.51 -17.68
N ILE A 44 9.95 -12.37 -18.02
CA ILE A 44 10.96 -12.27 -19.07
C ILE A 44 12.24 -11.67 -18.51
N VAL A 45 13.35 -12.35 -18.72
CA VAL A 45 14.68 -11.81 -18.48
C VAL A 45 15.12 -11.03 -19.71
N PHE A 46 15.41 -9.75 -19.54
CA PHE A 46 15.89 -8.89 -20.63
C PHE A 46 17.30 -8.36 -20.30
N PRO A 47 18.36 -9.07 -20.75
CA PRO A 47 19.73 -8.70 -20.41
C PRO A 47 20.14 -7.30 -20.92
N GLU A 48 19.54 -6.83 -22.02
CA GLU A 48 19.83 -5.53 -22.59
C GLU A 48 18.87 -4.41 -22.14
N LEU A 49 18.02 -4.66 -21.15
CA LEU A 49 17.20 -3.62 -20.56
C LEU A 49 18.02 -2.38 -20.12
N PRO A 50 19.24 -2.56 -19.55
CA PRO A 50 20.13 -1.45 -19.21
C PRO A 50 20.50 -0.52 -20.36
N SER A 51 20.67 -1.06 -21.55
CA SER A 51 21.00 -0.28 -22.77
C SER A 51 19.75 0.30 -23.44
N LEU A 52 18.62 -0.39 -23.35
CA LEU A 52 17.38 0.05 -23.95
C LEU A 52 16.79 1.27 -23.23
N LEU A 53 16.68 1.24 -21.88
CA LEU A 53 15.99 2.27 -21.10
C LEU A 53 16.54 3.69 -21.33
N PRO A 54 17.86 3.94 -21.35
CA PRO A 54 18.38 5.27 -21.65
C PRO A 54 18.00 5.80 -23.05
N SER A 55 17.71 4.89 -24.00
CA SER A 55 17.27 5.29 -25.34
C SER A 55 15.77 5.63 -25.42
N THR A 56 14.99 5.34 -24.35
CA THR A 56 13.52 5.48 -24.32
C THR A 56 13.06 6.67 -23.48
N ALA A 57 13.64 7.85 -23.67
CA ALA A 57 13.28 9.06 -22.91
C ALA A 57 11.78 9.45 -22.99
N GLN A 58 11.02 8.89 -23.93
CA GLN A 58 9.58 9.10 -24.09
C GLN A 58 8.74 8.08 -23.30
N LEU A 59 9.37 7.20 -22.50
CA LEU A 59 8.66 6.16 -21.78
C LEU A 59 7.74 6.77 -20.69
N VAL A 60 6.47 6.37 -20.73
CA VAL A 60 5.41 6.81 -19.82
C VAL A 60 5.05 5.72 -18.83
N THR A 61 5.06 4.46 -19.28
CA THR A 61 4.71 3.30 -18.45
C THR A 61 5.82 2.26 -18.51
N LEU A 62 6.32 1.87 -17.35
CA LEU A 62 7.24 0.76 -17.15
C LEU A 62 6.62 -0.26 -16.19
N HIS A 63 6.41 -1.49 -16.67
CA HIS A 63 5.91 -2.60 -15.88
C HIS A 63 6.89 -3.77 -15.96
N LEU A 64 7.42 -4.15 -14.82
CA LEU A 64 8.32 -5.28 -14.64
C LEU A 64 7.67 -6.26 -13.66
N SER A 65 7.28 -7.44 -14.12
CA SER A 65 6.58 -8.42 -13.31
C SER A 65 7.26 -9.78 -13.34
N SER A 66 7.32 -10.41 -12.16
CA SER A 66 7.85 -11.78 -11.98
C SER A 66 9.23 -11.96 -12.62
N VAL A 67 10.10 -10.96 -12.40
CA VAL A 67 11.48 -11.00 -12.90
C VAL A 67 12.25 -12.00 -12.08
N SER A 68 12.83 -13.00 -12.75
CA SER A 68 13.61 -14.04 -12.10
C SER A 68 14.90 -13.52 -11.46
N SER A 69 15.54 -14.36 -10.65
CA SER A 69 16.81 -14.03 -10.00
C SER A 69 17.92 -13.62 -10.98
N VAL A 70 17.90 -14.16 -12.20
CA VAL A 70 18.87 -13.82 -13.27
C VAL A 70 18.64 -12.43 -13.83
N GLY A 71 17.38 -11.98 -13.85
CA GLY A 71 17.01 -10.63 -14.29
C GLY A 71 16.90 -9.60 -13.14
N TYR A 72 17.27 -9.98 -11.91
CA TYR A 72 17.15 -9.11 -10.75
C TYR A 72 18.01 -7.85 -10.90
N ILE A 73 17.37 -6.71 -10.74
CA ILE A 73 18.00 -5.40 -10.86
C ILE A 73 18.13 -4.82 -9.44
N LEU A 74 19.35 -4.55 -9.01
CA LEU A 74 19.60 -3.92 -7.71
C LEU A 74 18.92 -2.53 -7.61
N PRO A 75 18.49 -2.09 -6.42
CA PRO A 75 17.83 -0.78 -6.25
C PRO A 75 18.63 0.39 -6.83
N GLU A 76 19.94 0.44 -6.59
CA GLU A 76 20.84 1.48 -7.12
C GLU A 76 20.95 1.46 -8.65
N VAL A 77 20.91 0.30 -9.25
CA VAL A 77 20.91 0.13 -10.71
C VAL A 77 19.55 0.56 -11.28
N MET A 78 18.45 0.20 -10.62
CA MET A 78 17.10 0.66 -10.97
C MET A 78 17.02 2.18 -10.97
N VAL A 79 17.57 2.84 -9.95
CA VAL A 79 17.64 4.31 -9.87
C VAL A 79 18.37 4.90 -11.08
N THR A 80 19.48 4.28 -11.50
CA THR A 80 20.24 4.73 -12.68
C THR A 80 19.38 4.69 -13.97
N TYR A 81 18.51 3.69 -14.09
CA TYR A 81 17.59 3.62 -15.24
C TYR A 81 16.48 4.66 -15.13
N LEU A 82 15.90 4.83 -13.95
CA LEU A 82 14.82 5.78 -13.73
C LEU A 82 15.22 7.23 -13.99
N VAL A 83 16.49 7.61 -13.74
CA VAL A 83 17.03 8.95 -14.10
C VAL A 83 16.87 9.25 -15.59
N ALA A 84 17.01 8.23 -16.45
CA ALA A 84 16.89 8.40 -17.89
C ALA A 84 15.44 8.53 -18.40
N LEU A 85 14.44 8.43 -17.50
CA LEU A 85 13.02 8.37 -17.84
C LEU A 85 12.20 9.55 -17.26
N PRO A 86 12.47 10.80 -17.70
CA PRO A 86 11.84 12.00 -17.10
C PRO A 86 10.32 12.07 -17.32
N ASN A 87 9.80 11.37 -18.33
CA ASN A 87 8.38 11.34 -18.68
C ASN A 87 7.61 10.16 -18.04
N LEU A 88 8.27 9.36 -17.18
CA LEU A 88 7.68 8.18 -16.57
C LEU A 88 6.55 8.60 -15.61
N GLN A 89 5.32 8.17 -15.93
CA GLN A 89 4.11 8.44 -15.12
C GLN A 89 3.67 7.24 -14.31
N GLN A 90 3.95 6.03 -14.80
CA GLN A 90 3.57 4.80 -14.14
C GLN A 90 4.76 3.85 -14.05
N LEU A 91 5.03 3.41 -12.82
CA LEU A 91 6.05 2.42 -12.49
C LEU A 91 5.40 1.26 -11.73
N ASP A 92 5.46 0.06 -12.31
CA ASP A 92 5.00 -1.16 -11.68
C ASP A 92 6.18 -2.14 -11.55
N ILE A 93 6.51 -2.52 -10.34
CA ILE A 93 7.53 -3.51 -9.99
C ILE A 93 6.85 -4.61 -9.18
N VAL A 94 6.61 -5.77 -9.78
CA VAL A 94 5.76 -6.82 -9.21
C VAL A 94 6.53 -8.15 -9.11
N GLU A 95 6.44 -8.80 -7.96
CA GLU A 95 7.11 -10.10 -7.70
C GLU A 95 8.62 -10.05 -7.97
N PHE A 96 9.23 -8.98 -7.46
CA PHE A 96 10.67 -8.74 -7.55
C PHE A 96 11.33 -9.35 -6.32
N GLU A 97 11.57 -10.67 -6.35
CA GLU A 97 12.13 -11.41 -5.22
C GLU A 97 13.55 -11.90 -5.52
N PRO A 98 14.51 -11.53 -4.72
CA PRO A 98 15.82 -12.18 -4.73
C PRO A 98 15.72 -13.53 -4.03
N ARG A 99 15.20 -14.58 -4.71
CA ARG A 99 14.95 -15.90 -4.11
C ARG A 99 16.17 -16.54 -3.43
N PHE A 100 17.37 -16.03 -3.62
CA PHE A 100 18.63 -16.63 -3.13
C PHE A 100 19.63 -15.66 -2.51
N LEU A 101 19.30 -14.37 -2.36
CA LEU A 101 20.25 -13.38 -1.82
C LEU A 101 19.99 -13.05 -0.33
N HIS A 102 19.51 -14.02 0.44
CA HIS A 102 19.47 -13.89 1.90
C HIS A 102 20.91 -13.80 2.43
N GLY A 103 21.43 -12.60 2.51
CA GLY A 103 22.78 -12.37 3.07
C GLY A 103 23.62 -11.32 2.36
N PHE A 104 23.18 -10.74 1.25
CA PHE A 104 23.93 -9.70 0.57
C PHE A 104 23.41 -8.30 0.93
N LEU A 105 24.15 -7.71 1.85
CA LEU A 105 24.57 -6.31 1.86
C LEU A 105 23.50 -5.27 2.25
N HIS A 106 23.49 -4.97 3.51
CA HIS A 106 23.47 -3.56 3.89
C HIS A 106 24.76 -2.93 3.31
N THR A 107 24.72 -2.49 2.06
CA THR A 107 25.74 -1.59 1.55
C THR A 107 25.63 -0.31 2.37
N ASP A 108 26.75 0.09 2.95
CA ASP A 108 26.91 1.39 3.62
C ASP A 108 26.11 2.45 2.87
N GLN A 109 25.22 3.11 3.60
CA GLN A 109 24.44 4.24 3.10
C GLN A 109 25.41 5.42 2.82
N SER A 110 26.18 5.31 1.74
CA SER A 110 26.82 6.48 1.18
C SER A 110 25.67 7.41 0.77
N LEU A 111 25.70 8.63 1.28
CA LEU A 111 24.76 9.73 1.02
C LEU A 111 24.56 9.88 -0.50
N SER A 112 23.68 9.06 -1.07
CA SER A 112 23.34 9.18 -2.48
C SER A 112 22.33 10.30 -2.63
N THR A 113 22.62 11.23 -3.52
CA THR A 113 21.68 12.28 -3.91
C THR A 113 20.41 11.62 -4.40
N ARG A 114 19.27 11.96 -3.80
CA ARG A 114 17.97 11.49 -4.27
C ARG A 114 17.70 12.02 -5.67
N ILE A 115 17.18 11.16 -6.54
CA ILE A 115 16.73 11.56 -7.87
C ILE A 115 15.27 11.96 -7.80
N VAL A 116 14.88 12.94 -8.61
CA VAL A 116 13.48 13.36 -8.73
C VAL A 116 12.88 12.73 -9.96
N LEU A 117 11.73 12.08 -9.80
CA LEU A 117 10.87 11.55 -10.85
C LEU A 117 9.68 12.51 -11.04
N PRO A 118 9.84 13.56 -11.86
CA PRO A 118 8.93 14.72 -11.84
C PRO A 118 7.54 14.42 -12.40
N SER A 119 7.42 13.36 -13.21
CA SER A 119 6.16 12.98 -13.86
C SER A 119 5.49 11.78 -13.22
N LEU A 120 6.15 11.10 -12.26
CA LEU A 120 5.63 9.86 -11.67
C LEU A 120 4.36 10.12 -10.88
N ALA A 121 3.24 9.58 -11.38
CA ALA A 121 1.92 9.71 -10.78
C ALA A 121 1.41 8.41 -10.13
N PHE A 122 1.86 7.25 -10.62
CA PHE A 122 1.43 5.94 -10.13
C PHE A 122 2.65 5.07 -9.88
N PHE A 123 2.78 4.58 -8.65
CA PHE A 123 3.83 3.64 -8.28
C PHE A 123 3.22 2.43 -7.57
N HIS A 124 3.34 1.27 -8.21
CA HIS A 124 2.92 0.00 -7.65
C HIS A 124 4.13 -0.90 -7.43
N PHE A 125 4.26 -1.43 -6.23
CA PHE A 125 5.31 -2.35 -5.83
C PHE A 125 4.72 -3.60 -5.19
N LYS A 126 5.24 -4.78 -5.57
CA LYS A 126 5.00 -6.05 -4.87
C LYS A 126 6.31 -6.80 -4.77
N GLY A 127 6.81 -7.02 -3.55
CA GLY A 127 8.09 -7.69 -3.37
C GLY A 127 8.64 -7.58 -1.95
N ASP A 128 9.96 -7.65 -1.84
CA ASP A 128 10.70 -7.56 -0.58
C ASP A 128 10.70 -6.13 -0.02
N ASN A 129 10.44 -6.00 1.28
CA ASN A 129 10.41 -4.69 1.96
C ASN A 129 11.77 -3.97 1.89
N ASN A 130 12.88 -4.69 2.05
CA ASN A 130 14.21 -4.06 2.06
C ASN A 130 14.55 -3.48 0.67
N TYR A 131 14.15 -4.19 -0.41
CA TYR A 131 14.31 -3.65 -1.76
C TYR A 131 13.57 -2.33 -1.93
N LEU A 132 12.31 -2.28 -1.48
CA LEU A 132 11.52 -1.06 -1.58
C LEU A 132 12.13 0.07 -0.76
N GLU A 133 12.54 -0.18 0.48
CA GLU A 133 13.17 0.82 1.34
C GLU A 133 14.45 1.39 0.72
N ASP A 134 15.31 0.53 0.16
CA ASP A 134 16.53 0.94 -0.53
C ASP A 134 16.25 1.78 -1.79
N LEU A 135 15.19 1.45 -2.53
CA LEU A 135 14.75 2.22 -3.69
C LEU A 135 14.20 3.58 -3.26
N LEU A 136 13.30 3.61 -2.27
CA LEU A 136 12.66 4.83 -1.76
C LEU A 136 13.64 5.78 -1.09
N ALA A 137 14.75 5.26 -0.53
CA ALA A 137 15.82 6.08 0.00
C ALA A 137 16.49 6.97 -1.08
N ARG A 138 16.36 6.62 -2.36
CA ARG A 138 17.09 7.20 -3.48
C ARG A 138 16.22 7.97 -4.47
N ILE A 139 14.89 7.91 -4.33
CA ILE A 139 13.95 8.56 -5.26
C ILE A 139 13.01 9.52 -4.53
N ASP A 140 12.60 10.57 -5.23
CA ASP A 140 11.50 11.46 -4.85
C ASP A 140 10.50 11.54 -6.01
N ALA A 141 9.20 11.55 -5.70
CA ALA A 141 8.13 11.63 -6.67
C ALA A 141 7.08 12.67 -6.22
N PRO A 142 7.34 13.96 -6.40
CA PRO A 142 6.49 15.02 -5.85
C PRO A 142 5.06 14.99 -6.39
N MET A 143 4.87 14.57 -7.64
CA MET A 143 3.56 14.53 -8.32
C MET A 143 2.81 13.21 -8.14
N LEU A 144 3.24 12.37 -7.19
CA LEU A 144 2.65 11.05 -6.98
C LEU A 144 1.19 11.17 -6.53
N LYS A 145 0.31 10.44 -7.20
CA LYS A 145 -1.13 10.37 -6.90
C LYS A 145 -1.49 9.07 -6.17
N THR A 146 -0.95 7.96 -6.65
CA THR A 146 -1.23 6.65 -6.09
C THR A 146 0.06 5.90 -5.81
N PHE A 147 0.21 5.44 -4.58
CA PHE A 147 1.25 4.53 -4.17
C PHE A 147 0.62 3.25 -3.61
N SER A 148 1.04 2.10 -4.13
CA SER A 148 0.59 0.81 -3.63
C SER A 148 1.79 -0.10 -3.38
N ALA A 149 1.92 -0.61 -2.16
CA ALA A 149 2.96 -1.56 -1.80
C ALA A 149 2.34 -2.84 -1.23
N THR A 150 2.75 -3.98 -1.79
CA THR A 150 2.43 -5.32 -1.25
C THR A 150 3.74 -5.99 -0.86
N PHE A 151 3.87 -6.36 0.40
CA PHE A 151 5.10 -6.97 0.94
C PHE A 151 4.98 -8.48 0.99
N CYS A 152 5.95 -9.17 0.41
CA CYS A 152 6.03 -10.64 0.39
C CYS A 152 6.68 -11.22 1.64
N ASN A 153 7.35 -10.41 2.44
CA ASN A 153 8.01 -10.78 3.70
C ASN A 153 7.32 -10.14 4.92
N ASP A 154 7.74 -10.58 6.11
CA ASP A 154 7.28 -9.98 7.35
C ASP A 154 7.74 -8.53 7.45
N ILE A 155 6.77 -7.62 7.58
CA ILE A 155 7.03 -6.19 7.68
C ILE A 155 7.58 -5.91 9.07
N VAL A 156 8.83 -5.45 9.13
CA VAL A 156 9.47 -5.08 10.41
C VAL A 156 9.51 -3.56 10.56
N HIS A 157 9.98 -2.85 9.53
CA HIS A 157 10.22 -1.41 9.59
C HIS A 157 10.34 -0.79 8.19
N PHE A 158 9.75 0.42 7.98
CA PHE A 158 9.80 1.10 6.68
C PHE A 158 9.93 2.64 6.80
N PRO A 159 11.04 3.14 7.34
CA PRO A 159 11.27 4.57 7.55
C PRO A 159 11.37 5.37 6.24
N GLN A 160 11.93 4.79 5.16
CA GLN A 160 12.08 5.49 3.89
C GLN A 160 10.73 5.66 3.19
N LEU A 161 9.83 4.70 3.33
CA LEU A 161 8.46 4.83 2.89
C LEU A 161 7.77 6.04 3.57
N LEU A 162 7.96 6.23 4.87
CA LEU A 162 7.39 7.38 5.59
C LEU A 162 7.94 8.69 5.06
N ILE A 163 9.25 8.78 4.83
CA ILE A 163 9.91 9.97 4.28
C ILE A 163 9.40 10.23 2.86
N PHE A 164 9.36 9.21 2.02
CA PHE A 164 8.90 9.29 0.64
C PHE A 164 7.44 9.76 0.55
N VAL A 165 6.53 9.13 1.31
CA VAL A 165 5.12 9.54 1.35
C VAL A 165 4.96 10.96 1.89
N SER A 166 5.82 11.40 2.82
CA SER A 166 5.79 12.76 3.37
C SER A 166 6.31 13.81 2.41
N SER A 167 7.19 13.46 1.46
CA SER A 167 7.76 14.39 0.47
C SER A 167 6.82 14.66 -0.73
N VAL A 168 5.74 13.88 -0.87
CA VAL A 168 4.77 14.09 -1.96
C VAL A 168 4.05 15.43 -1.79
N GLU A 169 4.00 16.23 -2.86
CA GLU A 169 3.24 17.47 -2.89
C GLU A 169 1.74 17.17 -2.91
N ARG A 170 1.09 17.36 -1.79
CA ARG A 170 -0.32 17.06 -1.60
C ARG A 170 -1.13 18.34 -1.46
N PRO A 171 -2.36 18.38 -1.99
CA PRO A 171 -3.26 19.51 -1.82
C PRO A 171 -3.78 19.67 -0.37
N GLY A 172 -3.56 18.70 0.50
CA GLY A 172 -3.99 18.74 1.89
C GLY A 172 -3.46 17.60 2.76
N PRO A 173 -3.75 17.63 4.06
CA PRO A 173 -3.35 16.58 4.98
C PRO A 173 -4.08 15.27 4.69
N LEU A 174 -3.50 14.15 5.14
CA LEU A 174 -4.20 12.87 5.19
C LEU A 174 -5.30 12.95 6.24
N ILE A 175 -6.56 12.87 5.81
CA ILE A 175 -7.72 13.04 6.71
C ILE A 175 -8.49 11.75 6.94
N ARG A 176 -8.35 10.77 6.06
CA ARG A 176 -9.10 9.51 6.10
C ARG A 176 -8.16 8.32 6.00
N VAL A 177 -8.39 7.33 6.84
CA VAL A 177 -7.77 6.00 6.75
C VAL A 177 -8.85 4.94 6.65
N ILE A 178 -8.67 4.01 5.75
CA ILE A 178 -9.49 2.81 5.62
C ILE A 178 -8.62 1.62 5.99
N VAL A 179 -9.01 0.88 7.01
CA VAL A 179 -8.41 -0.40 7.37
C VAL A 179 -9.33 -1.50 6.87
N ASP A 180 -8.91 -2.12 5.79
CA ASP A 180 -9.60 -3.25 5.19
C ASP A 180 -9.08 -4.54 5.80
N LEU A 181 -9.88 -5.13 6.68
CA LEU A 181 -9.52 -6.33 7.43
C LEU A 181 -9.64 -7.61 6.60
N GLU A 182 -10.30 -7.55 5.45
CA GLU A 182 -10.44 -8.68 4.53
C GLU A 182 -9.18 -8.87 3.69
N PHE A 183 -8.73 -7.77 3.08
CA PHE A 183 -7.50 -7.76 2.27
C PHE A 183 -6.25 -7.40 3.08
N CYS A 184 -6.37 -7.29 4.41
CA CYS A 184 -5.28 -6.87 5.30
C CYS A 184 -4.59 -5.58 4.84
N ARG A 185 -5.35 -4.61 4.34
CA ARG A 185 -4.83 -3.42 3.68
C ARG A 185 -5.11 -2.16 4.50
N VAL A 186 -4.14 -1.26 4.51
CA VAL A 186 -4.28 0.09 5.06
C VAL A 186 -4.24 1.08 3.90
N LEU A 187 -5.30 1.86 3.76
CA LEU A 187 -5.44 2.91 2.74
C LEU A 187 -5.44 4.27 3.42
N LEU A 188 -4.54 5.14 3.00
CA LEU A 188 -4.46 6.53 3.44
C LEU A 188 -4.96 7.43 2.30
N LYS A 189 -5.88 8.36 2.61
CA LYS A 189 -6.45 9.29 1.62
C LYS A 189 -6.38 10.72 2.11
N SER A 190 -6.07 11.67 1.21
CA SER A 190 -6.01 13.09 1.56
C SER A 190 -7.40 13.73 1.62
N THR A 191 -8.14 13.78 0.54
CA THR A 191 -9.51 14.34 0.49
C THR A 191 -10.42 13.48 -0.38
N PRO A 192 -11.75 13.63 -0.32
CA PRO A 192 -12.66 12.87 -1.17
C PRO A 192 -12.52 13.17 -2.67
N SER A 193 -12.01 14.36 -3.01
CA SER A 193 -11.85 14.83 -4.40
C SER A 193 -10.44 14.68 -4.92
N ASP A 194 -9.45 14.51 -4.05
CA ASP A 194 -8.05 14.45 -4.42
C ASP A 194 -7.52 13.04 -4.31
N SER A 195 -6.89 12.62 -5.38
CA SER A 195 -6.54 11.24 -5.66
C SER A 195 -5.22 10.78 -5.03
N PHE A 196 -4.73 11.41 -3.93
CA PHE A 196 -3.58 10.85 -3.25
C PHE A 196 -4.01 9.68 -2.39
N GLU A 197 -3.57 8.51 -2.79
CA GLU A 197 -3.84 7.25 -2.10
C GLU A 197 -2.54 6.50 -1.84
N VAL A 198 -2.38 6.01 -0.61
CA VAL A 198 -1.33 5.07 -0.24
C VAL A 198 -1.98 3.79 0.24
N ALA A 199 -1.69 2.69 -0.45
CA ALA A 199 -2.16 1.35 -0.09
C ALA A 199 -0.98 0.50 0.38
N ILE A 200 -1.08 -0.10 1.56
CA ILE A 200 -0.08 -1.01 2.11
C ILE A 200 -0.74 -2.33 2.46
N THR A 201 -0.23 -3.40 1.89
CA THR A 201 -0.80 -4.75 2.01
C THR A 201 0.31 -5.75 2.32
N PRO A 202 0.23 -6.58 3.37
CA PRO A 202 1.08 -7.76 3.51
C PRO A 202 0.55 -8.87 2.61
N GLU A 203 1.41 -9.57 1.87
CA GLU A 203 1.00 -10.71 1.05
C GLU A 203 0.63 -11.90 1.92
N HIS A 204 1.42 -12.12 2.97
CA HIS A 204 1.12 -13.15 3.96
C HIS A 204 0.44 -12.55 5.17
N PHE A 205 -0.74 -13.08 5.47
CA PHE A 205 -1.49 -12.64 6.61
C PHE A 205 -0.88 -13.17 7.91
N VAL A 206 -0.27 -12.28 8.68
CA VAL A 206 0.11 -12.53 10.07
C VAL A 206 -0.84 -11.75 10.98
N GLU A 207 -1.28 -12.36 12.07
CA GLU A 207 -2.32 -11.81 12.98
C GLU A 207 -2.01 -10.36 13.47
N HIS A 208 -0.73 -9.95 13.43
CA HIS A 208 -0.25 -8.64 13.87
C HIS A 208 0.08 -7.66 12.72
N SER A 209 0.06 -8.09 11.46
CA SER A 209 0.56 -7.27 10.34
C SER A 209 -0.10 -5.90 10.27
N LEU A 210 -1.42 -5.81 10.39
CA LEU A 210 -2.13 -4.53 10.34
C LEU A 210 -1.78 -3.60 11.51
N SER A 211 -1.64 -4.13 12.73
CA SER A 211 -1.26 -3.31 13.88
C SER A 211 0.18 -2.83 13.77
N MET A 212 1.08 -3.64 13.20
CA MET A 212 2.45 -3.24 12.90
C MET A 212 2.48 -2.13 11.85
N ILE A 213 1.77 -2.30 10.72
CA ILE A 213 1.65 -1.27 9.68
C ILE A 213 1.12 0.04 10.28
N CYS A 214 0.02 0.00 11.02
CA CYS A 214 -0.55 1.21 11.63
C CYS A 214 0.42 1.85 12.64
N ARG A 215 1.18 1.06 13.39
CA ARG A 215 2.19 1.58 14.32
C ARG A 215 3.33 2.28 13.60
N GLU A 216 3.88 1.66 12.54
CA GLU A 216 4.93 2.27 11.73
C GLU A 216 4.44 3.55 11.02
N LEU A 217 3.19 3.55 10.55
CA LEU A 217 2.57 4.72 9.93
C LEU A 217 2.14 5.80 10.94
N SER A 218 2.32 5.59 12.25
CA SER A 218 1.81 6.52 13.28
C SER A 218 2.15 8.00 13.05
N PRO A 219 3.33 8.40 12.51
CA PRO A 219 3.61 9.80 12.20
C PRO A 219 2.64 10.39 11.17
N LEU A 220 2.22 9.61 10.17
CA LEU A 220 1.26 10.03 9.15
C LEU A 220 -0.18 10.01 9.68
N LEU A 221 -0.47 9.15 10.67
CA LEU A 221 -1.80 8.98 11.24
C LEU A 221 -2.17 10.03 12.27
N SER A 222 -1.21 10.83 12.74
CA SER A 222 -1.40 11.82 13.82
C SER A 222 -2.38 12.96 13.48
N HIS A 223 -2.75 13.13 12.21
CA HIS A 223 -3.70 14.15 11.75
C HIS A 223 -4.99 13.58 11.19
N VAL A 224 -5.15 12.26 11.21
CA VAL A 224 -6.31 11.58 10.64
C VAL A 224 -7.54 11.82 11.50
N GLU A 225 -8.60 12.37 10.89
CA GLU A 225 -9.85 12.65 11.58
C GLU A 225 -10.92 11.56 11.36
N ARG A 226 -10.81 10.80 10.27
CA ARG A 226 -11.75 9.72 9.92
C ARG A 226 -11.04 8.40 9.78
N LEU A 227 -11.54 7.39 10.51
CA LEU A 227 -11.12 6.01 10.41
C LEU A 227 -12.29 5.14 9.98
N ASP A 228 -12.10 4.38 8.92
CA ASP A 228 -13.07 3.42 8.42
C ASP A 228 -12.52 2.00 8.67
N LEU A 229 -13.20 1.22 9.47
CA LEU A 229 -12.92 -0.21 9.65
C LEU A 229 -13.87 -1.01 8.76
N TYR A 230 -13.32 -1.61 7.75
CA TYR A 230 -14.07 -2.32 6.74
C TYR A 230 -13.77 -3.82 6.76
N TRP A 231 -14.82 -4.61 6.62
CA TRP A 231 -14.75 -6.04 6.37
C TRP A 231 -15.96 -6.44 5.55
N ALA A 232 -15.76 -6.71 4.27
CA ALA A 232 -16.77 -7.37 3.47
C ALA A 232 -16.47 -8.87 3.39
N PRO A 233 -17.41 -9.75 3.64
CA PRO A 233 -17.18 -11.16 3.39
C PRO A 233 -16.97 -11.35 1.89
N LEU A 234 -15.86 -11.95 1.50
CA LEU A 234 -15.62 -12.45 0.15
C LEU A 234 -16.85 -13.19 -0.35
N ARG A 235 -17.07 -13.13 -1.66
CA ARG A 235 -18.18 -13.86 -2.33
C ARG A 235 -18.33 -15.25 -1.72
N PRO A 236 -19.57 -15.73 -1.47
CA PRO A 236 -19.80 -17.03 -0.87
C PRO A 236 -19.06 -18.11 -1.69
N GLY A 237 -18.07 -18.75 -1.09
CA GLY A 237 -17.23 -19.78 -1.70
C GLY A 237 -15.71 -19.58 -1.59
N ILE A 238 -15.22 -18.38 -1.33
CA ILE A 238 -13.78 -18.13 -1.13
C ILE A 238 -13.54 -17.75 0.32
N ILE A 239 -13.41 -18.75 1.19
CA ILE A 239 -12.98 -18.55 2.58
C ILE A 239 -11.45 -18.61 2.59
N LEU A 240 -10.79 -17.48 2.32
CA LEU A 240 -9.32 -17.38 2.43
C LEU A 240 -8.86 -16.91 3.82
N LEU A 241 -9.79 -16.56 4.71
CA LEU A 241 -9.38 -16.22 6.08
C LEU A 241 -9.04 -17.51 6.86
N PRO A 242 -7.89 -17.58 7.52
CA PRO A 242 -7.62 -18.63 8.47
C PRO A 242 -8.75 -18.67 9.50
N LYS A 243 -9.30 -19.85 9.78
CA LYS A 243 -10.35 -20.06 10.82
C LYS A 243 -9.96 -19.48 12.19
N TYR A 244 -8.73 -19.06 12.35
CA TYR A 244 -8.10 -18.55 13.55
C TYR A 244 -7.99 -17.02 13.59
N PHE A 245 -8.34 -16.29 12.50
CA PHE A 245 -8.28 -14.83 12.52
C PHE A 245 -9.25 -14.25 13.54
N LYS A 246 -8.69 -13.63 14.56
CA LYS A 246 -9.42 -13.01 15.67
C LYS A 246 -9.05 -11.52 15.74
N PRO A 247 -9.47 -10.69 14.78
CA PRO A 247 -9.05 -9.29 14.67
C PRO A 247 -9.28 -8.48 15.95
N TRP A 248 -10.23 -8.90 16.80
CA TRP A 248 -10.52 -8.18 18.06
C TRP A 248 -9.41 -8.28 19.11
N ARG A 249 -8.51 -9.28 19.06
CA ARG A 249 -7.41 -9.39 20.02
C ARG A 249 -6.43 -8.25 19.87
N HIS A 250 -6.16 -7.86 18.62
CA HIS A 250 -5.19 -6.83 18.26
C HIS A 250 -5.84 -5.50 17.88
N LEU A 251 -7.18 -5.39 17.91
CA LEU A 251 -7.88 -4.16 17.55
C LEU A 251 -7.45 -2.97 18.44
N ARG A 252 -7.05 -3.21 19.70
CA ARG A 252 -6.50 -2.17 20.57
C ARG A 252 -5.17 -1.64 20.02
N GLU A 253 -4.23 -2.54 19.70
CA GLU A 253 -2.92 -2.19 19.17
C GLU A 253 -3.06 -1.48 17.82
N LEU A 254 -3.98 -1.98 16.99
CA LEU A 254 -4.32 -1.37 15.71
C LEU A 254 -4.85 0.06 15.88
N LEU A 255 -5.67 0.33 16.87
CA LEU A 255 -6.30 1.64 17.08
C LEU A 255 -5.42 2.63 17.87
N GLN A 256 -4.36 2.16 18.51
CA GLN A 256 -3.49 2.99 19.34
C GLN A 256 -2.90 4.21 18.63
N PRO A 257 -2.49 4.16 17.36
CA PRO A 257 -1.94 5.31 16.63
C PRO A 257 -2.97 6.40 16.28
N PHE A 258 -4.26 6.11 16.34
CA PHE A 258 -5.33 6.99 15.85
C PHE A 258 -5.83 7.95 16.95
N ILE A 259 -4.94 8.82 17.45
CA ILE A 259 -5.24 9.69 18.60
C ILE A 259 -6.15 10.89 18.26
N THR A 260 -6.19 11.33 17.00
CA THR A 260 -6.95 12.50 16.53
C THR A 260 -8.27 12.16 15.85
N VAL A 261 -8.59 10.86 15.74
CA VAL A 261 -9.80 10.39 15.06
C VAL A 261 -11.06 10.90 15.76
N LYS A 262 -11.86 11.69 15.03
CA LYS A 262 -13.15 12.22 15.47
C LYS A 262 -14.33 11.35 15.01
N SER A 263 -14.18 10.66 13.88
CA SER A 263 -15.22 9.82 13.27
C SER A 263 -14.72 8.42 13.00
N LEU A 264 -15.44 7.43 13.55
CA LEU A 264 -15.16 6.00 13.33
C LEU A 264 -16.33 5.37 12.57
N TYR A 265 -16.05 4.81 11.40
CA TYR A 265 -17.00 4.05 10.59
C TYR A 265 -16.72 2.56 10.74
N VAL A 266 -17.75 1.75 10.97
CA VAL A 266 -17.61 0.32 11.19
C VAL A 266 -18.61 -0.46 10.36
N SER A 267 -18.12 -1.35 9.49
CA SER A 267 -18.96 -2.25 8.69
C SER A 267 -19.75 -3.22 9.57
N LYS A 268 -20.90 -3.64 9.10
CA LYS A 268 -21.87 -4.48 9.87
C LYS A 268 -21.26 -5.82 10.29
N GLU A 269 -20.38 -6.38 9.51
CA GLU A 269 -19.70 -7.65 9.75
C GLU A 269 -18.76 -7.57 10.97
N LEU A 270 -18.25 -6.38 11.29
CA LEU A 270 -17.37 -6.13 12.44
C LEU A 270 -18.11 -5.88 13.76
N TRP A 271 -19.42 -5.74 13.77
CA TRP A 271 -20.16 -5.44 15.01
C TRP A 271 -19.95 -6.45 16.14
N PRO A 272 -19.96 -7.79 15.89
CA PRO A 272 -19.71 -8.74 16.95
C PRO A 272 -18.29 -8.60 17.53
N GLN A 273 -17.30 -8.31 16.70
CA GLN A 273 -15.90 -8.14 17.07
C GLN A 273 -15.70 -6.85 17.85
N LEU A 274 -16.22 -5.73 17.32
CA LEU A 274 -16.21 -4.45 18.01
C LEU A 274 -16.86 -4.56 19.39
N GLY A 275 -18.03 -5.20 19.49
CA GLY A 275 -18.72 -5.40 20.75
C GLY A 275 -17.89 -6.20 21.79
N ARG A 276 -17.12 -7.20 21.34
CA ARG A 276 -16.18 -7.94 22.21
C ARG A 276 -15.03 -7.07 22.67
N SER A 277 -14.42 -6.31 21.75
CA SER A 277 -13.31 -5.40 22.04
C SER A 277 -13.74 -4.30 23.01
N LEU A 278 -14.87 -3.64 22.76
CA LEU A 278 -15.42 -2.59 23.63
C LEU A 278 -15.68 -3.08 25.06
N ARG A 279 -16.04 -4.36 25.24
CA ARG A 279 -16.22 -4.97 26.55
C ARG A 279 -14.89 -5.13 27.29
N ILE A 280 -13.83 -5.53 26.57
CA ILE A 280 -12.47 -5.67 27.14
C ILE A 280 -11.90 -4.29 27.48
N TRP A 281 -12.17 -3.26 26.65
CA TRP A 281 -11.68 -1.89 26.83
C TRP A 281 -12.42 -1.10 27.89
N ARG A 282 -13.36 -1.71 28.61
CA ARG A 282 -14.19 -1.01 29.60
C ARG A 282 -13.37 -0.19 30.59
N GLU A 283 -12.24 -0.71 31.03
CA GLU A 283 -11.33 -0.02 31.94
C GLU A 283 -10.45 1.02 31.27
N MET A 284 -10.26 0.92 29.95
CA MET A 284 -9.39 1.75 29.11
C MET A 284 -10.14 2.57 28.08
N ALA A 285 -11.44 2.76 28.24
CA ALA A 285 -12.28 3.50 27.30
C ALA A 285 -11.83 4.95 27.06
N ARG A 286 -10.98 5.49 27.93
CA ARG A 286 -10.39 6.83 27.82
C ARG A 286 -9.18 6.91 26.91
N GLU A 287 -8.47 5.79 26.71
CA GLU A 287 -7.19 5.75 26.00
C GLU A 287 -7.36 5.45 24.50
N VAL A 288 -8.38 4.64 24.16
CA VAL A 288 -8.65 4.24 22.78
C VAL A 288 -9.48 5.31 22.09
N LEU A 289 -8.98 5.86 20.99
CA LEU A 289 -9.60 6.92 20.20
C LEU A 289 -10.05 8.11 21.07
N PRO A 290 -9.12 8.82 21.73
CA PRO A 290 -9.43 9.83 22.74
C PRO A 290 -10.31 10.97 22.24
N GLU A 291 -10.19 11.35 20.95
CA GLU A 291 -10.93 12.46 20.33
C GLU A 291 -12.22 12.01 19.62
N LEU A 292 -12.58 10.72 19.69
CA LEU A 292 -13.76 10.19 19.03
C LEU A 292 -15.05 10.91 19.48
N ARG A 293 -15.78 11.44 18.52
CA ARG A 293 -17.06 12.17 18.71
C ARG A 293 -18.25 11.43 18.09
N THR A 294 -18.03 10.77 16.95
CA THR A 294 -19.11 10.12 16.22
C THR A 294 -18.71 8.69 15.83
N LEU A 295 -19.58 7.74 16.15
CA LEU A 295 -19.50 6.35 15.73
C LEU A 295 -20.56 6.09 14.67
N PHE A 296 -20.14 5.80 13.46
CA PHE A 296 -20.99 5.42 12.35
C PHE A 296 -21.06 3.90 12.24
N LEU A 297 -22.26 3.37 12.23
CA LEU A 297 -22.51 1.93 12.13
C LEU A 297 -23.26 1.65 10.83
N GLU A 298 -22.70 0.78 9.99
CA GLU A 298 -23.35 0.36 8.76
C GLU A 298 -24.63 -0.46 9.06
N GLY A 299 -25.75 -0.14 8.39
CA GLY A 299 -27.00 -0.85 8.50
C GLY A 299 -27.87 -0.46 9.68
N SER A 300 -28.95 -1.21 9.94
CA SER A 300 -30.05 -0.73 10.78
C SER A 300 -29.95 -1.04 12.27
N ARG A 301 -29.40 -2.19 12.68
CA ARG A 301 -29.30 -2.56 14.12
C ARG A 301 -28.22 -3.58 14.42
N PRO A 302 -27.28 -3.27 15.36
CA PRO A 302 -26.33 -4.27 15.85
C PRO A 302 -27.04 -5.44 16.58
N PRO A 303 -26.50 -6.67 16.50
CA PRO A 303 -27.00 -7.80 17.28
C PRO A 303 -26.94 -7.53 18.79
N GLY A 304 -27.85 -8.15 19.58
CA GLY A 304 -28.10 -7.80 20.98
C GLY A 304 -26.88 -7.75 21.91
N SER A 305 -25.88 -8.62 21.68
CA SER A 305 -24.61 -8.62 22.43
C SER A 305 -23.71 -7.41 22.09
N ALA A 306 -23.54 -7.12 20.82
CA ALA A 306 -22.77 -5.97 20.35
C ALA A 306 -23.44 -4.65 20.77
N ARG A 307 -24.78 -4.56 20.66
CA ARG A 307 -25.55 -3.40 21.07
C ARG A 307 -25.31 -3.06 22.55
N ARG A 308 -25.37 -4.06 23.44
CA ARG A 308 -25.12 -3.83 24.87
C ARG A 308 -23.70 -3.28 25.13
N SER A 309 -22.70 -3.80 24.46
CA SER A 309 -21.31 -3.35 24.62
C SER A 309 -21.13 -1.91 24.08
N ILE A 310 -21.74 -1.57 22.95
CA ILE A 310 -21.72 -0.22 22.37
C ILE A 310 -22.39 0.77 23.33
N VAL A 311 -23.58 0.44 23.85
CA VAL A 311 -24.29 1.30 24.81
C VAL A 311 -23.47 1.49 26.08
N SER A 312 -22.84 0.44 26.61
CA SER A 312 -21.96 0.56 27.77
C SER A 312 -20.75 1.44 27.49
N PHE A 313 -20.13 1.32 26.33
CA PHE A 313 -19.01 2.17 25.93
C PHE A 313 -19.42 3.65 25.82
N ILE A 314 -20.56 3.94 25.21
CA ILE A 314 -21.11 5.30 25.10
C ILE A 314 -21.33 5.90 26.52
N ALA A 315 -21.97 5.13 27.42
CA ALA A 315 -22.21 5.57 28.79
C ALA A 315 -20.92 5.89 29.54
N LEU A 316 -19.88 5.04 29.39
CA LEU A 316 -18.57 5.29 30.01
C LEU A 316 -17.89 6.54 29.45
N ARG A 317 -17.98 6.77 28.14
CA ARG A 317 -17.45 7.98 27.50
C ARG A 317 -18.18 9.22 27.99
N GLN A 318 -19.50 9.16 28.11
CA GLN A 318 -20.31 10.25 28.64
C GLN A 318 -19.94 10.59 30.11
N LEU A 319 -19.80 9.58 30.96
CA LEU A 319 -19.33 9.74 32.34
C LEU A 319 -17.92 10.31 32.44
N SER A 320 -17.09 10.09 31.40
CA SER A 320 -15.73 10.63 31.29
C SER A 320 -15.67 12.06 30.72
N GLY A 321 -16.81 12.71 30.49
CA GLY A 321 -16.88 14.06 29.85
C GLY A 321 -16.55 14.08 28.35
N ARG A 322 -16.56 12.92 27.71
CA ARG A 322 -16.26 12.75 26.26
C ARG A 322 -17.42 12.06 25.53
N PRO A 323 -18.59 12.70 25.41
CA PRO A 323 -19.78 12.07 24.83
C PRO A 323 -19.54 11.68 23.36
N ILE A 324 -20.12 10.53 22.97
CA ILE A 324 -20.09 10.04 21.59
C ILE A 324 -21.53 9.95 21.07
N THR A 325 -21.76 10.45 19.86
CA THR A 325 -22.99 10.21 19.09
C THR A 325 -22.86 8.94 18.25
N VAL A 326 -23.96 8.22 18.09
CA VAL A 326 -24.02 7.06 17.19
C VAL A 326 -24.96 7.39 16.04
N GLN A 327 -24.49 7.19 14.84
CA GLN A 327 -25.24 7.39 13.60
C GLN A 327 -25.26 6.12 12.77
N GLN A 328 -26.30 5.95 11.99
CA GLN A 328 -26.38 4.88 10.99
C GLN A 328 -25.81 5.40 9.68
N CYS A 329 -25.10 4.54 8.95
CA CYS A 329 -24.58 4.81 7.63
C CYS A 329 -24.91 3.66 6.67
N THR A 330 -24.73 3.89 5.39
CA THR A 330 -24.92 2.90 4.32
C THR A 330 -23.54 2.37 3.86
N ALA A 331 -23.54 1.24 3.15
CA ALA A 331 -22.31 0.70 2.55
C ALA A 331 -21.62 1.70 1.61
N LEU A 332 -22.40 2.55 0.92
CA LEU A 332 -21.89 3.59 0.01
C LEU A 332 -21.03 4.65 0.70
N ASP A 333 -21.17 4.81 2.03
CA ASP A 333 -20.33 5.74 2.81
C ASP A 333 -18.90 5.22 2.99
N PHE A 334 -18.67 3.91 2.74
CA PHE A 334 -17.36 3.26 2.82
C PHE A 334 -16.67 3.18 1.46
N GLU A 335 -17.44 3.02 0.38
CA GLU A 335 -16.86 2.91 -0.94
C GLU A 335 -16.14 4.19 -1.33
N PRO A 336 -14.88 4.11 -1.81
CA PRO A 336 -14.34 5.20 -2.59
C PRO A 336 -15.26 5.36 -3.80
N LYS A 337 -15.89 6.50 -3.93
CA LYS A 337 -16.55 6.87 -5.19
C LYS A 337 -15.42 6.96 -6.20
N ASP A 338 -15.37 5.98 -7.10
CA ASP A 338 -14.49 5.96 -8.25
C ASP A 338 -14.60 7.26 -9.08
#